data_2a0cc873dca9992ded0f30e93d500139
#
_entry.id   2a0cc873dca9992ded0f30e93d500139
#
_cell.length_a   1.000
_cell.length_b   1.000
_cell.length_c   1.000
_cell.angle_alpha   90.00
_cell.angle_beta   90.00
_cell.angle_gamma   90.00
#
_symmetry.space_group_name_H-M   'P 1'
#
loop_
_entity.id
_entity.type
_entity.pdbx_description
1 polymer ?
#
loop_
_entity_poly.entity_id
_entity_poly.type
_entity_poly.pdbx_seq_one_letter_code
_entity_poly.pdbx_strand_id
1 'polypeptide(L)'
;RGKVSGSAERPRMTVFRSNKEIYVQLIDDLAGKTLATASSKGFEGTKKEQAAQVGELIAKKAQEAGITAVVFDRNGYLYHGRVKELADAARNGGLKL
;
A
#
# COMPACT_ATOMS: atom_id res chain seq x y z
N ARG A 1 20.72 -7.31 5.84
CA ARG A 1 20.45 -6.82 5.56
C ARG A 1 19.35 -6.74 5.01
N GLY A 2 18.73 -6.26 4.62
CA GLY A 2 17.71 -6.20 3.70
C GLY A 2 16.29 -6.37 4.18
N LYS A 3 16.07 -6.58 5.44
CA LYS A 3 14.71 -6.70 5.95
C LYS A 3 14.07 -5.34 6.07
N VAL A 4 12.84 -5.23 5.54
CA VAL A 4 12.02 -4.03 5.67
C VAL A 4 11.13 -4.20 6.89
N SER A 5 11.21 -3.27 7.82
CA SER A 5 10.38 -3.27 9.02
C SER A 5 9.64 -1.96 9.15
N GLY A 6 8.43 -2.03 9.68
CA GLY A 6 7.61 -0.85 9.91
C GLY A 6 7.31 -0.62 11.36
N SER A 7 6.90 0.59 11.70
CA SER A 7 6.49 0.98 13.04
C SER A 7 5.18 1.75 12.96
N ALA A 8 4.62 2.13 14.11
CA ALA A 8 3.39 2.91 14.11
C ALA A 8 3.56 4.26 13.40
N GLU A 9 4.73 4.88 13.52
CA GLU A 9 5.01 6.15 12.86
C GLU A 9 5.29 6.00 11.38
N ARG A 10 5.85 4.87 11.01
CA ARG A 10 6.26 4.60 9.64
C ARG A 10 6.01 3.14 9.31
N PRO A 11 4.75 2.78 9.14
CA PRO A 11 4.39 1.38 8.92
C PRO A 11 4.93 0.83 7.61
N ARG A 12 5.06 -0.48 7.56
CA ARG A 12 5.47 -1.16 6.34
C ARG A 12 4.25 -1.32 5.44
N MET A 13 4.35 -0.79 4.24
CA MET A 13 3.29 -0.92 3.24
C MET A 13 3.58 -2.15 2.39
N THR A 14 2.83 -3.20 2.63
CA THR A 14 3.00 -4.48 1.94
C THR A 14 1.96 -4.60 0.85
N VAL A 15 2.41 -4.90 -0.37
CA VAL A 15 1.54 -5.06 -1.52
C VAL A 15 1.45 -6.53 -1.89
N PHE A 16 0.23 -7.02 -2.01
CA PHE A 16 -0.05 -8.38 -2.48
C PHE A 16 -0.89 -8.31 -3.73
N ARG A 17 -0.61 -9.16 -4.69
CA ARG A 17 -1.41 -9.20 -5.90
C ARG A 17 -1.67 -10.63 -6.32
N SER A 18 -2.86 -10.84 -6.87
CA SER A 18 -3.25 -12.11 -7.45
C SER A 18 -3.71 -11.85 -8.88
N ASN A 19 -4.21 -12.88 -9.55
CA ASN A 19 -4.70 -12.72 -10.91
C ASN A 19 -5.87 -11.74 -11.01
N LYS A 20 -6.68 -11.66 -9.98
CA LYS A 20 -7.91 -10.87 -10.01
C LYS A 20 -7.88 -9.63 -9.14
N GLU A 21 -7.02 -9.61 -8.17
CA GLU A 21 -7.04 -8.54 -7.17
C GLU A 21 -5.65 -8.06 -6.82
N ILE A 22 -5.61 -6.85 -6.32
CA ILE A 22 -4.40 -6.32 -5.68
C ILE A 22 -4.87 -5.73 -4.36
N TYR A 23 -4.09 -5.94 -3.30
CA TYR A 23 -4.41 -5.30 -2.03
C TYR A 23 -3.13 -4.93 -1.29
N VAL A 24 -3.30 -4.04 -0.33
CA VAL A 24 -2.18 -3.46 0.39
C VAL A 24 -2.53 -3.38 1.87
N GLN A 25 -1.51 -3.57 2.70
CA GLN A 25 -1.66 -3.47 4.15
C GLN A 25 -0.59 -2.54 4.70
N LEU A 26 -0.94 -1.78 5.73
CA LEU A 26 0.01 -1.00 6.50
C LEU A 26 0.22 -1.74 7.81
N ILE A 27 1.43 -2.19 8.05
CA ILE A 27 1.76 -3.07 9.17
C ILE A 27 2.75 -2.42 10.11
N ASP A 28 2.42 -2.45 11.40
CA ASP A 28 3.34 -2.07 12.46
C ASP A 28 4.03 -3.35 12.94
N ASP A 29 5.25 -3.56 12.50
CA ASP A 29 6.00 -4.77 12.83
C ASP A 29 6.40 -4.83 14.31
N LEU A 30 6.53 -3.67 14.95
CA LEU A 30 6.91 -3.64 16.36
C LEU A 30 5.77 -4.13 17.25
N ALA A 31 4.54 -3.79 16.90
CA ALA A 31 3.36 -4.21 17.65
C ALA A 31 2.70 -5.45 17.06
N GLY A 32 3.12 -5.86 15.86
CA GLY A 32 2.50 -6.99 15.17
C GLY A 32 1.07 -6.72 14.75
N LYS A 33 0.76 -5.48 14.40
CA LYS A 33 -0.59 -5.07 14.04
C LYS A 33 -0.70 -4.60 12.60
N THR A 34 -1.83 -4.92 11.96
CA THR A 34 -2.18 -4.31 10.69
C THR A 34 -2.97 -3.04 10.98
N LEU A 35 -2.44 -1.90 10.56
CA LEU A 35 -3.03 -0.59 10.88
C LEU A 35 -4.11 -0.20 9.88
N ALA A 36 -3.96 -0.58 8.63
CA ALA A 36 -4.94 -0.27 7.59
C ALA A 36 -4.81 -1.27 6.45
N THR A 37 -5.90 -1.51 5.75
CA THR A 37 -5.88 -2.37 4.55
C THR A 37 -6.74 -1.74 3.47
N ALA A 38 -6.41 -2.04 2.22
CA ALA A 38 -7.23 -1.65 1.08
C ALA A 38 -7.08 -2.72 0.00
N SER A 39 -8.14 -2.98 -0.74
CA SER A 39 -8.09 -3.96 -1.81
C SER A 39 -8.87 -3.47 -3.03
N SER A 40 -8.60 -4.09 -4.17
CA SER A 40 -9.31 -3.77 -5.40
C SER A 40 -10.67 -4.45 -5.51
N LYS A 41 -11.04 -5.26 -4.53
CA LYS A 41 -12.31 -5.96 -4.55
C LYS A 41 -13.46 -4.95 -4.66
N GLY A 42 -14.29 -5.12 -5.67
CA GLY A 42 -15.41 -4.23 -5.91
C GLY A 42 -15.09 -3.03 -6.79
N PHE A 43 -13.84 -2.82 -7.14
CA PHE A 43 -13.46 -1.74 -8.04
C PHE A 43 -13.57 -2.21 -9.48
N GLU A 44 -13.99 -1.31 -10.36
CA GLU A 44 -14.11 -1.58 -11.77
C GLU A 44 -12.99 -0.92 -12.56
N GLY A 45 -12.79 -1.36 -13.79
CA GLY A 45 -11.78 -0.80 -14.69
C GLY A 45 -10.65 -1.76 -14.93
N THR A 46 -9.59 -1.26 -15.56
CA THR A 46 -8.39 -2.06 -15.83
C THR A 46 -7.66 -2.36 -14.53
N LYS A 47 -6.75 -3.33 -14.59
CA LYS A 47 -5.95 -3.66 -13.42
C LYS A 47 -5.13 -2.46 -12.93
N LYS A 48 -4.63 -1.64 -13.85
CA LYS A 48 -3.90 -0.43 -13.48
C LYS A 48 -4.81 0.59 -12.81
N GLU A 49 -6.02 0.76 -13.31
CA GLU A 49 -6.97 1.67 -12.69
C GLU A 49 -7.35 1.19 -11.30
N GLN A 50 -7.55 -0.10 -11.13
CA GLN A 50 -7.84 -0.67 -9.82
C GLN A 50 -6.69 -0.43 -8.85
N ALA A 51 -5.46 -0.61 -9.30
CA ALA A 51 -4.28 -0.37 -8.46
C ALA A 51 -4.19 1.09 -8.03
N ALA A 52 -4.48 2.02 -8.94
CA ALA A 52 -4.47 3.44 -8.61
C ALA A 52 -5.54 3.75 -7.55
N GLN A 53 -6.73 3.17 -7.70
CA GLN A 53 -7.80 3.37 -6.72
C GLN A 53 -7.42 2.81 -5.35
N VAL A 54 -6.77 1.64 -5.32
CA VAL A 54 -6.29 1.05 -4.07
C VAL A 54 -5.26 1.96 -3.43
N GLY A 55 -4.33 2.51 -4.22
CA GLY A 55 -3.32 3.42 -3.70
C GLY A 55 -3.93 4.67 -3.08
N GLU A 56 -4.91 5.26 -3.75
CA GLU A 56 -5.61 6.42 -3.21
C GLU A 56 -6.35 6.06 -1.92
N LEU A 57 -7.00 4.91 -1.90
CA LEU A 57 -7.75 4.48 -0.73
C LEU A 57 -6.83 4.25 0.47
N ILE A 58 -5.70 3.59 0.28
CA ILE A 58 -4.78 3.35 1.40
C ILE A 58 -4.17 4.65 1.89
N ALA A 59 -3.88 5.60 0.99
CA ALA A 59 -3.38 6.91 1.38
C ALA A 59 -4.41 7.64 2.24
N LYS A 60 -5.67 7.59 1.86
CA LYS A 60 -6.73 8.21 2.63
C LYS A 60 -6.85 7.58 4.01
N LYS A 61 -6.85 6.25 4.07
CA LYS A 61 -6.94 5.54 5.35
C LYS A 61 -5.76 5.86 6.24
N ALA A 62 -4.56 5.96 5.67
CA ALA A 62 -3.36 6.31 6.41
C ALA A 62 -3.49 7.71 7.01
N GLN A 63 -3.97 8.67 6.23
CA GLN A 63 -4.15 10.03 6.72
C GLN A 63 -5.16 10.09 7.85
N GLU A 64 -6.23 9.33 7.75
CA GLU A 64 -7.23 9.25 8.82
C GLU A 64 -6.65 8.67 10.10
N ALA A 65 -5.66 7.79 9.97
CA ALA A 65 -4.96 7.21 11.11
C ALA A 65 -3.78 8.05 11.59
N GLY A 66 -3.52 9.19 10.93
CA GLY A 66 -2.41 10.05 11.29
C GLY A 66 -1.06 9.61 10.73
N ILE A 67 -1.06 8.72 9.76
CA ILE A 67 0.15 8.19 9.13
C ILE A 67 0.48 9.04 7.90
N THR A 68 1.71 9.58 7.85
CA THR A 68 2.12 10.41 6.73
C THR A 68 3.25 9.81 5.91
N ALA A 69 3.94 8.82 6.46
CA ALA A 69 5.05 8.16 5.77
C ALA A 69 4.98 6.66 5.98
N VAL A 70 5.40 5.91 4.99
CA VAL A 70 5.44 4.45 5.07
C VAL A 70 6.72 3.94 4.44
N VAL A 71 7.10 2.72 4.80
CA VAL A 71 8.21 2.00 4.17
C VAL A 71 7.60 1.07 3.13
N PHE A 72 7.88 1.31 1.85
CA PHE A 72 7.27 0.55 0.78
C PHE A 72 7.96 -0.80 0.61
N ASP A 73 7.20 -1.86 0.79
CA ASP A 73 7.66 -3.23 0.62
C ASP A 73 6.84 -3.87 -0.49
N ARG A 74 7.47 -4.12 -1.62
CA ARG A 74 6.82 -4.72 -2.79
C ARG A 74 6.63 -6.22 -2.65
N ASN A 75 7.12 -6.78 -1.56
CA ASN A 75 7.03 -8.21 -1.30
C ASN A 75 7.67 -9.03 -2.45
N GLY A 76 8.79 -8.53 -2.97
CA GLY A 76 9.52 -9.20 -4.05
C GLY A 76 9.00 -8.96 -5.46
N TYR A 77 7.90 -8.23 -5.60
CA TYR A 77 7.36 -7.92 -6.93
C TYR A 77 8.18 -6.84 -7.62
N LEU A 78 8.20 -6.86 -8.94
CA LEU A 78 8.85 -5.82 -9.70
C LEU A 78 8.08 -4.51 -9.57
N TYR A 79 8.83 -3.41 -9.52
CA TYR A 79 8.24 -2.08 -9.37
C TYR A 79 7.80 -1.55 -10.73
N HIS A 80 6.76 -2.16 -11.28
CA HIS A 80 6.15 -1.66 -12.51
C HIS A 80 4.72 -2.19 -12.62
N GLY A 81 4.00 -1.75 -13.61
CA GLY A 81 2.63 -2.16 -13.83
C GLY A 81 1.74 -1.75 -12.66
N ARG A 82 0.97 -2.68 -12.14
CA ARG A 82 0.02 -2.41 -11.06
C ARG A 82 0.69 -1.90 -9.79
N VAL A 83 1.87 -2.44 -9.48
CA VAL A 83 2.59 -2.03 -8.26
C VAL A 83 3.00 -0.58 -8.37
N LYS A 84 3.53 -0.18 -9.53
CA LYS A 84 3.92 1.21 -9.76
C LYS A 84 2.71 2.14 -9.68
N GLU A 85 1.60 1.77 -10.29
CA GLU A 85 0.40 2.60 -10.28
C GLU A 85 -0.12 2.78 -8.85
N LEU A 86 -0.11 1.72 -8.07
CA LEU A 86 -0.53 1.79 -6.68
C LEU A 86 0.37 2.73 -5.88
N ALA A 87 1.69 2.58 -6.03
CA ALA A 87 2.64 3.40 -5.30
C ALA A 87 2.52 4.87 -5.70
N ASP A 88 2.40 5.15 -6.99
CA ASP A 88 2.25 6.52 -7.48
C ASP A 88 0.97 7.16 -6.95
N ALA A 89 -0.13 6.40 -6.94
CA ALA A 89 -1.40 6.90 -6.42
C ALA A 89 -1.33 7.18 -4.92
N ALA A 90 -0.67 6.32 -4.17
CA ALA A 90 -0.49 6.53 -2.73
C ALA A 90 0.36 7.78 -2.48
N ARG A 91 1.41 7.97 -3.27
CA ARG A 91 2.26 9.15 -3.16
C ARG A 91 1.48 10.42 -3.51
N ASN A 92 0.69 10.37 -4.56
CA ASN A 92 -0.17 11.49 -4.96
C ASN A 92 -1.22 11.80 -3.90
N GLY A 93 -1.63 10.79 -3.14
CA GLY A 93 -2.57 10.96 -2.05
C GLY A 93 -1.96 11.54 -0.78
N GLY A 94 -0.66 11.80 -0.77
CA GLY A 94 0.01 12.43 0.33
C GLY A 94 0.95 11.56 1.16
N LEU A 95 1.04 10.27 0.85
CA LEU A 95 1.96 9.40 1.57
C LEU A 95 3.38 9.57 1.06
N LYS A 96 4.33 9.55 1.98
CA LYS A 96 5.75 9.50 1.64
C LYS A 96 6.18 8.03 1.63
N LEU A 97 6.70 7.62 0.51
CA LEU A 97 7.14 6.23 0.35
C LEU A 97 8.65 6.10 0.45
#